data_2ca87c68681fa0b67f9e2e00cff7dcce
#
_entry.id   2ca87c68681fa0b67f9e2e00cff7dcce
#
_cell.length_a   1.000
_cell.length_b   1.000
_cell.length_c   1.000
_cell.angle_alpha   90.00
_cell.angle_beta   90.00
_cell.angle_gamma   90.00
#
_symmetry.space_group_name_H-M   'P 1'
#
loop_
_entity.id
_entity.type
_entity.pdbx_description
1 polymer ?
#
loop_
_entity_poly.entity_id
_entity_poly.type
_entity_poly.pdbx_seq_one_letter_code
_entity_poly.pdbx_strand_id
1 'polypeptide(L)'
;MSVVVGCRVAGTDGITPVPQLLAFLPWLLVPTALALLCALLARWWPGLVWGVVVLGLLAWYLDPYGKTTEPGGPPLAALRVLTSNVEFGRGTPALVPQIRRNRPDLVFVEECEYTCQATLERDFARAYPHRQAVVAGGSRGSLILSRFPLKGTAGVPGTMGMPGAVADVRGHAVRVQLAHPMPPLPGQVGLWQRELGRLRAFAATDPHTPTILAGDFNASQDHAAFRRILDAGLSDAARLAGHDRTASWPARTSSVIGAQIDHVLLSSPDFSATDARFLRLTGTDHRALVVDITLHQRG
;
A
#
# COMPACT_ATOMS: atom_id res chain seq x y z
N MET A 1 23.40 -2.26 -9.33
CA MET A 1 22.44 -3.38 -9.51
C MET A 1 22.73 -4.55 -8.58
N SER A 2 23.91 -5.17 -8.61
CA SER A 2 24.24 -6.36 -7.81
C SER A 2 23.97 -6.18 -6.30
N VAL A 3 24.26 -5.01 -5.72
CA VAL A 3 23.95 -4.71 -4.31
C VAL A 3 22.44 -4.72 -4.05
N VAL A 4 21.64 -4.10 -4.91
CA VAL A 4 20.18 -4.05 -4.77
C VAL A 4 19.57 -5.44 -4.86
N VAL A 5 19.96 -6.21 -5.89
CA VAL A 5 19.52 -7.60 -6.07
C VAL A 5 20.01 -8.47 -4.90
N GLY A 6 21.25 -8.29 -4.44
CA GLY A 6 21.80 -8.97 -3.26
C GLY A 6 21.00 -8.67 -1.98
N CYS A 7 20.61 -7.42 -1.76
CA CYS A 7 19.74 -7.06 -0.63
C CYS A 7 18.34 -7.71 -0.75
N ARG A 8 17.78 -7.78 -1.97
CA ARG A 8 16.49 -8.46 -2.21
C ARG A 8 16.59 -9.96 -1.91
N VAL A 9 17.67 -10.62 -2.35
CA VAL A 9 17.97 -12.03 -2.05
C VAL A 9 18.13 -12.25 -0.54
N ALA A 10 18.91 -11.38 0.13
CA ALA A 10 19.17 -11.47 1.57
C ALA A 10 17.98 -11.08 2.45
N GLY A 11 16.83 -10.68 1.88
CA GLY A 11 15.65 -10.27 2.63
C GLY A 11 15.87 -9.02 3.51
N THR A 12 16.69 -8.08 3.02
CA THR A 12 16.97 -6.79 3.69
C THR A 12 16.71 -5.62 2.74
N ASP A 13 16.36 -4.47 3.31
CA ASP A 13 16.15 -3.24 2.53
C ASP A 13 17.46 -2.44 2.36
N GLY A 14 18.53 -2.83 3.06
CA GLY A 14 19.80 -2.13 3.01
C GLY A 14 19.74 -0.71 3.57
N ILE A 15 20.59 0.15 3.03
CA ILE A 15 20.68 1.59 3.34
C ILE A 15 20.48 2.40 2.04
N THR A 16 20.21 3.70 2.18
CA THR A 16 20.13 4.61 1.01
C THR A 16 21.34 4.41 0.08
N PRO A 17 21.15 4.23 -1.25
CA PRO A 17 19.91 4.35 -2.02
C PRO A 17 19.17 3.02 -2.27
N VAL A 18 19.49 1.94 -1.57
CA VAL A 18 18.95 0.60 -1.85
C VAL A 18 17.42 0.55 -1.72
N PRO A 19 16.78 1.07 -0.64
CA PRO A 19 15.32 1.01 -0.54
C PRO A 19 14.64 1.76 -1.70
N GLN A 20 15.16 2.92 -2.09
CA GLN A 20 14.61 3.69 -3.20
C GLN A 20 14.69 2.90 -4.52
N LEU A 21 15.79 2.17 -4.75
CA LEU A 21 15.96 1.34 -5.95
C LEU A 21 15.13 0.05 -5.90
N LEU A 22 14.89 -0.52 -4.70
CA LEU A 22 14.01 -1.67 -4.52
C LEU A 22 12.56 -1.34 -4.88
N ALA A 23 12.09 -0.12 -4.61
CA ALA A 23 10.76 0.31 -5.04
C ALA A 23 10.54 0.18 -6.55
N PHE A 24 11.64 0.31 -7.33
CA PHE A 24 11.66 0.25 -8.78
C PHE A 24 12.34 -1.02 -9.31
N LEU A 25 12.28 -2.13 -8.57
CA LEU A 25 12.97 -3.37 -8.93
C LEU A 25 12.75 -3.81 -10.40
N PRO A 26 11.53 -3.79 -10.97
CA PRO A 26 11.29 -4.16 -12.36
C PRO A 26 12.09 -3.31 -13.35
N TRP A 27 12.34 -2.06 -13.03
CA TRP A 27 13.08 -1.12 -13.89
C TRP A 27 14.57 -1.40 -13.95
N LEU A 28 15.11 -2.20 -13.02
CA LEU A 28 16.51 -2.64 -13.06
C LEU A 28 16.78 -3.62 -14.22
N LEU A 29 15.75 -4.15 -14.87
CA LEU A 29 15.91 -4.92 -16.11
C LEU A 29 16.57 -4.10 -17.21
N VAL A 30 16.20 -2.81 -17.35
CA VAL A 30 16.74 -1.94 -18.41
C VAL A 30 18.27 -1.77 -18.28
N PRO A 31 18.82 -1.25 -17.16
CA PRO A 31 20.26 -1.12 -17.02
C PRO A 31 21.00 -2.48 -17.01
N THR A 32 20.32 -3.57 -16.60
CA THR A 32 20.90 -4.93 -16.67
C THR A 32 21.04 -5.38 -18.13
N ALA A 33 20.01 -5.17 -18.95
CA ALA A 33 20.05 -5.49 -20.38
C ALA A 33 21.14 -4.66 -21.12
N LEU A 34 21.24 -3.37 -20.80
CA LEU A 34 22.29 -2.50 -21.35
C LEU A 34 23.70 -2.98 -20.94
N ALA A 35 23.89 -3.36 -19.67
CA ALA A 35 25.18 -3.89 -19.21
C ALA A 35 25.53 -5.20 -19.90
N LEU A 36 24.56 -6.09 -20.15
CA LEU A 36 24.75 -7.31 -20.92
C LEU A 36 25.14 -7.01 -22.35
N LEU A 37 24.47 -6.05 -23.00
CA LEU A 37 24.83 -5.65 -24.37
C LEU A 37 26.26 -5.10 -24.44
N CYS A 38 26.64 -4.23 -23.50
CA CYS A 38 28.01 -3.71 -23.42
C CYS A 38 29.02 -4.83 -23.18
N ALA A 39 28.75 -5.79 -22.30
CA ALA A 39 29.65 -6.93 -22.06
C ALA A 39 29.79 -7.83 -23.29
N LEU A 40 28.70 -8.03 -24.04
CA LEU A 40 28.72 -8.78 -25.30
C LEU A 40 29.59 -8.10 -26.37
N LEU A 41 29.37 -6.80 -26.58
CA LEU A 41 30.15 -6.01 -27.55
C LEU A 41 31.65 -5.97 -27.20
N ALA A 42 31.95 -5.87 -25.90
CA ALA A 42 33.31 -5.91 -25.38
C ALA A 42 33.91 -7.34 -25.32
N ARG A 43 33.12 -8.37 -25.63
CA ARG A 43 33.53 -9.80 -25.50
C ARG A 43 34.00 -10.14 -24.07
N TRP A 44 33.43 -9.48 -23.06
CA TRP A 44 33.77 -9.67 -21.64
C TRP A 44 32.92 -10.78 -21.02
N TRP A 45 33.40 -12.02 -21.14
CA TRP A 45 32.70 -13.22 -20.71
C TRP A 45 32.31 -13.23 -19.21
N PRO A 46 33.17 -12.80 -18.26
CA PRO A 46 32.75 -12.75 -16.86
C PRO A 46 31.58 -11.80 -16.63
N GLY A 47 31.55 -10.66 -17.33
CA GLY A 47 30.44 -9.71 -17.26
C GLY A 47 29.12 -10.27 -17.84
N LEU A 48 29.22 -11.06 -18.93
CA LEU A 48 28.07 -11.75 -19.50
C LEU A 48 27.48 -12.77 -18.51
N VAL A 49 28.32 -13.64 -17.95
CA VAL A 49 27.88 -14.66 -16.98
C VAL A 49 27.19 -13.97 -15.76
N TRP A 50 27.85 -12.95 -15.19
CA TRP A 50 27.28 -12.22 -14.06
C TRP A 50 25.98 -11.48 -14.41
N GLY A 51 25.94 -10.84 -15.58
CA GLY A 51 24.72 -10.15 -16.06
C GLY A 51 23.54 -11.11 -16.26
N VAL A 52 23.79 -12.33 -16.77
CA VAL A 52 22.76 -13.37 -16.91
C VAL A 52 22.26 -13.82 -15.54
N VAL A 53 23.14 -14.01 -14.55
CA VAL A 53 22.74 -14.34 -13.18
C VAL A 53 21.85 -13.24 -12.58
N VAL A 54 22.26 -11.96 -12.71
CA VAL A 54 21.47 -10.83 -12.20
C VAL A 54 20.12 -10.74 -12.91
N LEU A 55 20.08 -10.94 -14.24
CA LEU A 55 18.85 -10.95 -15.01
C LEU A 55 17.91 -12.07 -14.57
N GLY A 56 18.42 -13.28 -14.37
CA GLY A 56 17.65 -14.43 -13.88
C GLY A 56 17.07 -14.19 -12.50
N LEU A 57 17.84 -13.60 -11.57
CA LEU A 57 17.35 -13.21 -10.24
C LEU A 57 16.28 -12.13 -10.34
N LEU A 58 16.46 -11.08 -11.17
CA LEU A 58 15.45 -10.06 -11.39
C LEU A 58 14.17 -10.68 -11.93
N ALA A 59 14.25 -11.54 -12.96
CA ALA A 59 13.10 -12.22 -13.54
C ALA A 59 12.36 -13.06 -12.48
N TRP A 60 13.09 -13.79 -11.64
CA TRP A 60 12.53 -14.56 -10.52
C TRP A 60 11.75 -13.69 -9.53
N TYR A 61 12.28 -12.52 -9.18
CA TYR A 61 11.64 -11.60 -8.23
C TYR A 61 10.58 -10.69 -8.85
N LEU A 62 10.28 -10.82 -10.16
CA LEU A 62 9.11 -10.19 -10.75
C LEU A 62 7.81 -10.89 -10.37
N ASP A 63 7.86 -12.15 -10.00
CA ASP A 63 6.69 -12.85 -9.51
C ASP A 63 6.10 -12.13 -8.27
N PRO A 64 4.78 -11.96 -8.23
CA PRO A 64 4.11 -11.28 -7.12
C PRO A 64 4.36 -11.96 -5.79
N TYR A 65 4.71 -11.17 -4.77
CA TYR A 65 4.96 -11.69 -3.43
C TYR A 65 3.68 -11.92 -2.63
N GLY A 66 3.69 -12.94 -1.78
CA GLY A 66 2.63 -13.26 -0.82
C GLY A 66 1.72 -14.41 -1.29
N LYS A 67 0.90 -14.90 -0.39
CA LYS A 67 -0.04 -15.99 -0.67
C LYS A 67 -1.35 -15.43 -1.23
N THR A 68 -2.00 -16.17 -2.10
CA THR A 68 -3.36 -15.95 -2.54
C THR A 68 -4.18 -17.12 -1.98
N THR A 69 -4.77 -16.93 -0.80
CA THR A 69 -5.66 -17.94 -0.22
C THR A 69 -7.08 -17.48 -0.48
N GLU A 70 -7.86 -18.28 -1.19
CA GLU A 70 -9.27 -18.02 -1.38
C GLU A 70 -10.04 -18.33 -0.08
N PRO A 71 -11.00 -17.47 0.32
CA PRO A 71 -11.88 -17.75 1.44
C PRO A 71 -12.70 -19.03 1.20
N GLY A 72 -12.75 -19.90 2.21
CA GLY A 72 -13.52 -21.16 2.13
C GLY A 72 -14.99 -21.01 2.55
N GLY A 73 -15.36 -19.90 3.18
CA GLY A 73 -16.69 -19.69 3.73
C GLY A 73 -17.62 -18.84 2.86
N PRO A 74 -18.93 -18.83 3.16
CA PRO A 74 -19.89 -18.03 2.41
C PRO A 74 -19.64 -16.51 2.56
N PRO A 75 -20.05 -15.70 1.56
CA PRO A 75 -19.94 -14.26 1.63
C PRO A 75 -20.88 -13.68 2.69
N LEU A 76 -20.35 -12.77 3.51
CA LEU A 76 -21.09 -12.04 4.55
C LEU A 76 -21.44 -10.63 4.11
N ALA A 77 -20.48 -9.92 3.52
CA ALA A 77 -20.68 -8.54 3.09
C ALA A 77 -19.74 -8.16 1.94
N ALA A 78 -20.28 -7.51 0.91
CA ALA A 78 -19.47 -6.84 -0.10
C ALA A 78 -19.21 -5.40 0.35
N LEU A 79 -17.97 -4.91 0.16
CA LEU A 79 -17.50 -3.59 0.53
C LEU A 79 -16.64 -3.00 -0.57
N ARG A 80 -16.68 -1.68 -0.69
CA ARG A 80 -15.73 -0.92 -1.50
C ARG A 80 -14.86 -0.08 -0.60
N VAL A 81 -13.55 -0.18 -0.77
CA VAL A 81 -12.54 0.59 -0.03
C VAL A 81 -11.82 1.53 -0.99
N LEU A 82 -11.58 2.75 -0.54
CA LEU A 82 -10.77 3.73 -1.24
C LEU A 82 -9.67 4.21 -0.31
N THR A 83 -8.42 4.27 -0.81
CA THR A 83 -7.31 4.97 -0.13
C THR A 83 -6.68 6.00 -1.05
N SER A 84 -6.23 7.14 -0.50
CA SER A 84 -5.64 8.23 -1.28
C SER A 84 -4.76 9.13 -0.44
N ASN A 85 -3.47 9.19 -0.77
CA ASN A 85 -2.60 10.27 -0.34
C ASN A 85 -2.93 11.53 -1.16
N VAL A 86 -3.31 12.61 -0.49
CA VAL A 86 -3.77 13.87 -1.12
C VAL A 86 -2.70 14.96 -1.14
N GLU A 87 -1.45 14.61 -0.90
CA GLU A 87 -0.28 15.49 -0.98
C GLU A 87 -0.53 16.85 -0.29
N PHE A 88 -0.49 16.83 1.05
CA PHE A 88 -0.78 18.01 1.91
C PHE A 88 -2.16 18.64 1.68
N GLY A 89 -3.17 17.81 1.36
CA GLY A 89 -4.54 18.27 1.10
C GLY A 89 -4.78 18.82 -0.31
N ARG A 90 -3.76 18.99 -1.15
CA ARG A 90 -3.88 19.59 -2.49
C ARG A 90 -4.75 18.76 -3.44
N GLY A 91 -4.75 17.43 -3.28
CA GLY A 91 -5.56 16.49 -4.06
C GLY A 91 -7.04 16.44 -3.65
N THR A 92 -7.43 17.06 -2.53
CA THR A 92 -8.80 17.00 -1.98
C THR A 92 -9.87 17.40 -3.01
N PRO A 93 -9.74 18.49 -3.80
CA PRO A 93 -10.75 18.86 -4.79
C PRO A 93 -10.99 17.79 -5.87
N ALA A 94 -9.93 17.01 -6.23
CA ALA A 94 -10.05 15.92 -7.19
C ALA A 94 -10.55 14.62 -6.54
N LEU A 95 -10.31 14.42 -5.25
CA LEU A 95 -10.77 13.25 -4.49
C LEU A 95 -12.29 13.29 -4.26
N VAL A 96 -12.88 14.46 -3.93
CA VAL A 96 -14.31 14.62 -3.64
C VAL A 96 -15.22 14.04 -4.75
N PRO A 97 -15.04 14.35 -6.03
CA PRO A 97 -15.86 13.74 -7.09
C PRO A 97 -15.63 12.23 -7.24
N GLN A 98 -14.44 11.72 -6.92
CA GLN A 98 -14.18 10.27 -6.96
C GLN A 98 -14.90 9.52 -5.83
N ILE A 99 -14.95 10.08 -4.63
CA ILE A 99 -15.75 9.51 -3.53
C ILE A 99 -17.23 9.48 -3.93
N ARG A 100 -17.76 10.56 -4.52
CA ARG A 100 -19.16 10.62 -4.99
C ARG A 100 -19.47 9.61 -6.10
N ARG A 101 -18.54 9.42 -7.04
CA ARG A 101 -18.71 8.50 -8.19
C ARG A 101 -18.60 7.04 -7.76
N ASN A 102 -17.54 6.71 -7.01
CA ASN A 102 -17.23 5.33 -6.63
C ASN A 102 -18.02 4.84 -5.41
N ARG A 103 -18.54 5.75 -4.58
CA ARG A 103 -19.32 5.46 -3.37
C ARG A 103 -18.70 4.39 -2.47
N PRO A 104 -17.42 4.51 -2.10
CA PRO A 104 -16.79 3.52 -1.22
C PRO A 104 -17.51 3.44 0.12
N ASP A 105 -17.40 2.32 0.81
CA ASP A 105 -17.94 2.13 2.15
C ASP A 105 -16.97 2.61 3.22
N LEU A 106 -15.67 2.48 2.93
CA LEU A 106 -14.55 2.96 3.73
C LEU A 106 -13.63 3.84 2.87
N VAL A 107 -13.21 4.99 3.40
CA VAL A 107 -12.27 5.90 2.75
C VAL A 107 -11.12 6.18 3.71
N PHE A 108 -9.89 5.96 3.27
CA PHE A 108 -8.66 6.27 3.97
C PHE A 108 -7.98 7.42 3.23
N VAL A 109 -7.61 8.48 3.95
CA VAL A 109 -7.00 9.67 3.34
C VAL A 109 -5.77 10.06 4.12
N GLU A 110 -4.63 9.95 3.47
CA GLU A 110 -3.31 10.32 3.97
C GLU A 110 -2.97 11.76 3.56
N GLU A 111 -2.14 12.43 4.35
CA GLU A 111 -1.77 13.84 4.18
C GLU A 111 -2.97 14.79 4.13
N CYS A 112 -4.04 14.41 4.81
CA CYS A 112 -5.27 15.18 4.92
C CYS A 112 -5.14 16.19 6.06
N GLU A 113 -4.58 17.37 5.76
CA GLU A 113 -4.42 18.50 6.70
C GLU A 113 -5.77 19.13 7.06
N TYR A 114 -5.78 20.17 7.91
CA TYR A 114 -7.00 20.78 8.48
C TYR A 114 -8.07 21.12 7.44
N THR A 115 -7.71 21.72 6.30
CA THR A 115 -8.67 22.14 5.25
C THR A 115 -9.25 20.93 4.53
N CYS A 116 -8.43 19.92 4.27
CA CYS A 116 -8.86 18.64 3.71
C CYS A 116 -9.90 17.98 4.62
N GLN A 117 -9.58 17.82 5.92
CA GLN A 117 -10.50 17.21 6.89
C GLN A 117 -11.82 17.98 6.97
N ALA A 118 -11.78 19.31 7.16
CA ALA A 118 -12.97 20.16 7.23
C ALA A 118 -13.82 20.04 5.95
N THR A 119 -13.19 19.95 4.77
CA THR A 119 -13.90 19.80 3.49
C THR A 119 -14.58 18.46 3.41
N LEU A 120 -13.86 17.37 3.68
CA LEU A 120 -14.43 16.01 3.60
C LEU A 120 -15.52 15.78 4.65
N GLU A 121 -15.34 16.28 5.88
CA GLU A 121 -16.35 16.18 6.93
C GLU A 121 -17.61 16.92 6.56
N ARG A 122 -17.53 18.17 6.06
CA ARG A 122 -18.68 18.96 5.61
C ARG A 122 -19.40 18.30 4.44
N ASP A 123 -18.66 17.92 3.40
CA ASP A 123 -19.23 17.44 2.13
C ASP A 123 -19.83 16.02 2.23
N PHE A 124 -19.39 15.26 3.23
CA PHE A 124 -19.76 13.86 3.38
C PHE A 124 -20.40 13.50 4.73
N ALA A 125 -20.77 14.48 5.57
CA ALA A 125 -21.33 14.25 6.90
C ALA A 125 -22.51 13.26 6.91
N ARG A 126 -23.39 13.33 5.90
CA ARG A 126 -24.55 12.42 5.78
C ARG A 126 -24.20 11.07 5.19
N ALA A 127 -23.27 11.02 4.24
CA ALA A 127 -22.90 9.79 3.54
C ALA A 127 -21.95 8.92 4.38
N TYR A 128 -21.11 9.55 5.20
CA TYR A 128 -20.14 8.91 6.10
C TYR A 128 -20.29 9.50 7.51
N PRO A 129 -21.30 9.06 8.27
CA PRO A 129 -21.58 9.59 9.60
C PRO A 129 -20.52 9.23 10.64
N HIS A 130 -19.68 8.24 10.35
CA HIS A 130 -18.65 7.75 11.25
C HIS A 130 -17.26 8.08 10.70
N ARG A 131 -16.38 8.53 11.58
CA ARG A 131 -15.01 8.91 11.22
C ARG A 131 -14.03 8.70 12.36
N GLN A 132 -12.76 8.52 11.98
CA GLN A 132 -11.62 8.51 12.88
C GLN A 132 -10.49 9.30 12.24
N ALA A 133 -9.84 10.19 12.98
CA ALA A 133 -8.84 11.09 12.42
C ALA A 133 -7.67 11.32 13.37
N VAL A 134 -6.52 11.65 12.77
CA VAL A 134 -5.45 12.38 13.41
C VAL A 134 -5.46 13.79 12.82
N VAL A 135 -5.90 14.76 13.62
CA VAL A 135 -6.02 16.17 13.22
C VAL A 135 -4.66 16.83 13.35
N ALA A 136 -4.00 17.09 12.23
CA ALA A 136 -2.67 17.71 12.18
C ALA A 136 -2.46 18.44 10.85
N GLY A 137 -1.51 19.35 10.82
CA GLY A 137 -1.10 20.04 9.58
C GLY A 137 -0.09 19.22 8.77
N GLY A 138 -0.01 19.52 7.47
CA GLY A 138 0.93 18.90 6.54
C GLY A 138 0.70 17.41 6.36
N SER A 139 1.78 16.64 6.21
CA SER A 139 1.74 15.19 6.00
C SER A 139 1.23 14.38 7.20
N ARG A 140 1.11 14.98 8.39
CA ARG A 140 0.72 14.26 9.61
C ARG A 140 -0.78 14.06 9.76
N GLY A 141 -1.61 14.85 9.07
CA GLY A 141 -3.06 14.71 9.09
C GLY A 141 -3.53 13.47 8.34
N SER A 142 -4.47 12.71 8.91
CA SER A 142 -5.06 11.53 8.26
C SER A 142 -6.49 11.31 8.73
N LEU A 143 -7.32 10.73 7.85
CA LEU A 143 -8.76 10.60 8.07
C LEU A 143 -9.26 9.24 7.54
N ILE A 144 -10.07 8.58 8.35
CA ILE A 144 -10.91 7.44 7.93
C ILE A 144 -12.36 7.91 7.93
N LEU A 145 -13.06 7.77 6.80
CA LEU A 145 -14.51 7.94 6.70
C LEU A 145 -15.17 6.57 6.53
N SER A 146 -16.31 6.37 7.20
CA SER A 146 -17.02 5.10 7.16
C SER A 146 -18.53 5.29 7.09
N ARG A 147 -19.19 4.45 6.30
CA ARG A 147 -20.64 4.25 6.34
C ARG A 147 -21.07 3.38 7.50
N PHE A 148 -20.16 2.56 7.99
CA PHE A 148 -20.39 1.65 9.11
C PHE A 148 -20.06 2.33 10.44
N PRO A 149 -20.72 1.97 11.55
CA PRO A 149 -20.33 2.40 12.87
C PRO A 149 -18.86 2.12 13.15
N LEU A 150 -18.15 3.10 13.70
CA LEU A 150 -16.74 2.98 14.08
C LEU A 150 -16.59 3.11 15.60
N LYS A 151 -15.85 2.19 16.20
CA LYS A 151 -15.29 2.33 17.54
C LYS A 151 -13.79 2.62 17.41
N GLY A 152 -13.40 3.86 17.67
CA GLY A 152 -11.99 4.29 17.57
C GLY A 152 -11.08 3.49 18.48
N THR A 153 -9.85 3.26 17.99
CA THR A 153 -8.75 2.65 18.75
C THR A 153 -7.58 3.64 18.84
N ALA A 154 -6.55 3.30 19.59
CA ALA A 154 -5.34 4.13 19.70
C ALA A 154 -4.60 4.31 18.36
N GLY A 155 -4.91 3.48 17.36
CA GLY A 155 -4.17 3.45 16.10
C GLY A 155 -2.74 2.90 16.25
N VAL A 156 -1.95 3.02 15.19
CA VAL A 156 -0.54 2.63 15.20
C VAL A 156 0.31 3.88 15.38
N PRO A 157 1.23 3.93 16.36
CA PRO A 157 2.07 5.11 16.56
C PRO A 157 3.06 5.27 15.42
N GLY A 158 3.18 6.49 14.87
CA GLY A 158 4.08 6.86 13.79
C GLY A 158 4.42 8.33 13.79
N THR A 159 5.30 8.73 12.90
CA THR A 159 5.63 10.14 12.66
C THR A 159 4.47 10.86 12.00
N MET A 160 3.81 10.18 11.07
CA MET A 160 2.57 10.61 10.44
C MET A 160 1.37 9.95 11.11
N GLY A 161 0.19 10.53 10.98
CA GLY A 161 -1.01 10.03 11.63
C GLY A 161 -1.46 8.70 11.05
N MET A 162 -1.62 7.69 11.90
CA MET A 162 -2.12 6.37 11.53
C MET A 162 -3.31 5.99 12.43
N PRO A 163 -4.48 6.64 12.25
CA PRO A 163 -5.68 6.33 13.03
C PRO A 163 -6.19 4.93 12.75
N GLY A 164 -6.84 4.32 13.75
CA GLY A 164 -7.46 3.01 13.63
C GLY A 164 -8.81 2.96 14.31
N ALA A 165 -9.63 2.00 13.92
CA ALA A 165 -10.93 1.73 14.51
C ALA A 165 -11.32 0.25 14.34
N VAL A 166 -12.39 -0.14 15.01
CA VAL A 166 -13.16 -1.34 14.69
C VAL A 166 -14.47 -0.89 14.05
N ALA A 167 -14.71 -1.33 12.81
CA ALA A 167 -15.94 -1.09 12.07
C ALA A 167 -16.94 -2.23 12.33
N ASP A 168 -18.20 -1.89 12.53
CA ASP A 168 -19.30 -2.86 12.54
C ASP A 168 -19.83 -3.03 11.12
N VAL A 169 -19.33 -4.01 10.40
CA VAL A 169 -19.73 -4.31 9.03
C VAL A 169 -20.90 -5.28 9.07
N ARG A 170 -22.14 -4.76 9.11
CA ARG A 170 -23.37 -5.56 9.14
C ARG A 170 -23.40 -6.60 10.28
N GLY A 171 -22.96 -6.23 11.46
CA GLY A 171 -22.88 -7.10 12.64
C GLY A 171 -21.55 -7.86 12.78
N HIS A 172 -20.61 -7.66 11.86
CA HIS A 172 -19.28 -8.26 11.92
C HIS A 172 -18.22 -7.22 12.26
N ALA A 173 -17.47 -7.46 13.33
CA ALA A 173 -16.35 -6.59 13.71
C ALA A 173 -15.21 -6.74 12.71
N VAL A 174 -14.75 -5.63 12.13
CA VAL A 174 -13.62 -5.54 11.21
C VAL A 174 -12.65 -4.48 11.72
N ARG A 175 -11.42 -4.86 11.97
CA ARG A 175 -10.35 -3.90 12.32
C ARG A 175 -9.98 -3.11 11.07
N VAL A 176 -10.03 -1.80 11.16
CA VAL A 176 -9.64 -0.88 10.08
C VAL A 176 -8.52 0.02 10.57
N GLN A 177 -7.41 0.07 9.83
CA GLN A 177 -6.22 0.82 10.21
C GLN A 177 -5.67 1.57 9.01
N LEU A 178 -5.48 2.86 9.15
CA LEU A 178 -4.77 3.65 8.15
C LEU A 178 -3.25 3.45 8.32
N ALA A 179 -2.55 3.25 7.21
CA ALA A 179 -1.10 3.14 7.14
C ALA A 179 -0.50 4.36 6.47
N HIS A 180 0.41 5.03 7.17
CA HIS A 180 1.21 6.12 6.60
C HIS A 180 2.55 6.22 7.35
N PRO A 181 3.44 5.22 7.21
CA PRO A 181 4.78 5.28 7.78
C PRO A 181 5.63 6.32 7.06
N MET A 182 6.63 6.86 7.74
CA MET A 182 7.62 7.77 7.16
C MET A 182 8.24 7.19 5.89
N PRO A 183 8.50 7.94 4.81
CA PRO A 183 9.22 7.42 3.64
C PRO A 183 10.70 7.09 3.96
N PRO A 184 11.35 6.22 3.16
CA PRO A 184 12.76 5.85 3.35
C PRO A 184 13.71 6.97 2.87
N LEU A 185 13.61 8.17 3.44
CA LEU A 185 14.50 9.30 3.12
C LEU A 185 15.95 9.02 3.56
N PRO A 186 16.93 9.73 2.98
CA PRO A 186 18.32 9.66 3.47
C PRO A 186 18.40 9.91 4.97
N GLY A 187 19.06 9.00 5.69
CA GLY A 187 19.16 9.04 7.16
C GLY A 187 17.92 8.55 7.92
N GLN A 188 16.80 8.27 7.25
CA GLN A 188 15.54 7.89 7.89
C GLN A 188 15.08 6.45 7.59
N VAL A 189 15.87 5.67 6.86
CA VAL A 189 15.54 4.27 6.53
C VAL A 189 15.21 3.45 7.77
N GLY A 190 15.96 3.62 8.85
CA GLY A 190 15.70 2.92 10.12
C GLY A 190 14.39 3.35 10.79
N LEU A 191 13.95 4.59 10.65
CA LEU A 191 12.65 5.07 11.14
C LEU A 191 11.52 4.43 10.33
N TRP A 192 11.59 4.49 9.01
CA TRP A 192 10.66 3.84 8.09
C TRP A 192 10.50 2.34 8.39
N GLN A 193 11.62 1.60 8.55
CA GLN A 193 11.58 0.18 8.90
C GLN A 193 10.91 -0.09 10.26
N ARG A 194 11.15 0.79 11.27
CA ARG A 194 10.49 0.66 12.57
C ARG A 194 8.99 0.89 12.49
N GLU A 195 8.55 1.86 11.69
CA GLU A 195 7.12 2.17 11.54
C GLU A 195 6.39 1.08 10.76
N LEU A 196 6.98 0.53 9.68
CA LEU A 196 6.47 -0.69 9.03
C LEU A 196 6.46 -1.89 9.99
N GLY A 197 7.46 -2.00 10.88
CA GLY A 197 7.49 -3.01 11.93
C GLY A 197 6.33 -2.90 12.92
N ARG A 198 5.87 -1.68 13.24
CA ARG A 198 4.68 -1.44 14.07
C ARG A 198 3.39 -1.86 13.36
N LEU A 199 3.28 -1.57 12.05
CA LEU A 199 2.16 -2.04 11.23
C LEU A 199 2.11 -3.57 11.15
N ARG A 200 3.28 -4.22 11.02
CA ARG A 200 3.39 -5.68 11.12
C ARG A 200 2.92 -6.19 12.48
N ALA A 201 3.36 -5.56 13.57
CA ALA A 201 2.95 -5.95 14.93
C ALA A 201 1.43 -5.79 15.09
N PHE A 202 0.85 -4.70 14.59
CA PHE A 202 -0.61 -4.51 14.56
C PHE A 202 -1.31 -5.64 13.80
N ALA A 203 -0.83 -6.02 12.62
CA ALA A 203 -1.41 -7.12 11.84
C ALA A 203 -1.37 -8.45 12.59
N ALA A 204 -0.27 -8.73 13.30
CA ALA A 204 -0.06 -9.97 14.04
C ALA A 204 -0.78 -10.04 15.39
N THR A 205 -1.24 -8.91 15.95
CA THR A 205 -1.78 -8.85 17.33
C THR A 205 -3.08 -9.64 17.48
N ASP A 206 -3.94 -9.61 16.47
CA ASP A 206 -5.22 -10.31 16.49
C ASP A 206 -5.50 -10.96 15.11
N PRO A 207 -5.08 -12.21 14.95
CA PRO A 207 -5.28 -12.94 13.70
C PRO A 207 -6.71 -13.46 13.51
N HIS A 208 -7.58 -13.30 14.53
CA HIS A 208 -8.94 -13.83 14.48
C HIS A 208 -9.97 -12.79 14.03
N THR A 209 -9.72 -11.52 14.25
CA THR A 209 -10.62 -10.45 13.78
C THR A 209 -10.24 -10.01 12.35
N PRO A 210 -11.18 -10.08 11.39
CA PRO A 210 -10.95 -9.58 10.03
C PRO A 210 -10.34 -8.17 10.03
N THR A 211 -9.31 -7.95 9.23
CA THR A 211 -8.50 -6.73 9.26
C THR A 211 -8.35 -6.13 7.85
N ILE A 212 -8.60 -4.84 7.74
CA ILE A 212 -8.28 -4.00 6.57
C ILE A 212 -7.21 -3.00 7.01
N LEU A 213 -6.03 -3.05 6.40
CA LEU A 213 -4.93 -2.13 6.61
C LEU A 213 -4.68 -1.40 5.29
N ALA A 214 -5.03 -0.11 5.19
CA ALA A 214 -5.03 0.63 3.93
C ALA A 214 -4.29 1.96 4.05
N GLY A 215 -3.61 2.38 2.98
CA GLY A 215 -2.91 3.65 2.93
C GLY A 215 -1.67 3.64 2.04
N ASP A 216 -0.90 4.72 2.16
CA ASP A 216 0.44 4.86 1.62
C ASP A 216 1.47 4.25 2.57
N PHE A 217 2.03 3.11 2.20
CA PHE A 217 3.05 2.41 3.00
C PHE A 217 4.46 2.94 2.76
N ASN A 218 4.63 3.84 1.80
CA ASN A 218 5.96 4.25 1.33
C ASN A 218 6.87 3.03 1.03
N ALA A 219 6.27 1.92 0.63
CA ALA A 219 6.93 0.63 0.41
C ALA A 219 6.20 -0.20 -0.63
N SER A 220 6.93 -0.90 -1.48
CA SER A 220 6.41 -1.89 -2.44
C SER A 220 6.63 -3.32 -1.95
N GLN A 221 6.06 -4.31 -2.64
CA GLN A 221 6.28 -5.73 -2.37
C GLN A 221 7.75 -6.18 -2.48
N ASP A 222 8.63 -5.36 -3.04
CA ASP A 222 10.05 -5.67 -3.16
C ASP A 222 10.84 -5.31 -1.90
N HIS A 223 10.25 -4.53 -0.99
CA HIS A 223 10.85 -4.22 0.31
C HIS A 223 10.64 -5.34 1.32
N ALA A 224 11.72 -5.71 2.01
CA ALA A 224 11.69 -6.76 3.03
C ALA A 224 10.77 -6.38 4.21
N ALA A 225 10.79 -5.11 4.64
CA ALA A 225 9.95 -4.63 5.72
C ALA A 225 8.45 -4.73 5.38
N PHE A 226 8.06 -4.45 4.12
CA PHE A 226 6.69 -4.60 3.66
C PHE A 226 6.26 -6.08 3.55
N ARG A 227 7.13 -6.94 2.98
CA ARG A 227 6.84 -8.38 2.91
C ARG A 227 6.56 -9.00 4.27
N ARG A 228 7.26 -8.54 5.32
CA ARG A 228 6.99 -9.02 6.69
C ARG A 228 5.61 -8.64 7.21
N ILE A 229 4.96 -7.60 6.64
CA ILE A 229 3.55 -7.28 6.95
C ILE A 229 2.65 -8.31 6.26
N LEU A 230 2.92 -8.66 5.00
CA LEU A 230 2.18 -9.71 4.29
C LEU A 230 2.35 -11.07 4.98
N ASP A 231 3.56 -11.39 5.43
CA ASP A 231 3.86 -12.64 6.17
C ASP A 231 3.14 -12.73 7.53
N ALA A 232 2.62 -11.62 8.06
CA ALA A 232 1.77 -11.60 9.25
C ALA A 232 0.31 -12.04 8.97
N GLY A 233 0.02 -12.56 7.78
CA GLY A 233 -1.28 -13.10 7.40
C GLY A 233 -2.14 -12.13 6.60
N LEU A 234 -1.53 -11.13 5.95
CA LEU A 234 -2.23 -10.20 5.07
C LEU A 234 -1.96 -10.50 3.60
N SER A 235 -2.94 -10.22 2.76
CA SER A 235 -2.84 -10.26 1.30
C SER A 235 -3.16 -8.88 0.71
N ASP A 236 -2.45 -8.49 -0.35
CA ASP A 236 -2.71 -7.23 -1.05
C ASP A 236 -3.93 -7.40 -1.97
N ALA A 237 -4.95 -6.56 -1.78
CA ALA A 237 -6.18 -6.58 -2.57
C ALA A 237 -5.93 -6.31 -4.06
N ALA A 238 -5.00 -5.41 -4.39
CA ALA A 238 -4.65 -5.14 -5.77
C ALA A 238 -4.04 -6.38 -6.44
N ARG A 239 -3.19 -7.12 -5.72
CA ARG A 239 -2.67 -8.39 -6.21
C ARG A 239 -3.76 -9.44 -6.39
N LEU A 240 -4.66 -9.60 -5.41
CA LEU A 240 -5.78 -10.55 -5.52
C LEU A 240 -6.65 -10.26 -6.76
N ALA A 241 -6.74 -8.98 -7.17
CA ALA A 241 -7.45 -8.52 -8.36
C ALA A 241 -6.59 -8.47 -9.64
N GLY A 242 -5.34 -8.98 -9.63
CA GLY A 242 -4.46 -9.02 -10.81
C GLY A 242 -3.72 -7.72 -11.13
N HIS A 243 -3.58 -6.81 -10.15
CA HIS A 243 -2.94 -5.49 -10.30
C HIS A 243 -1.72 -5.30 -9.37
N ASP A 244 -0.93 -6.33 -9.19
CA ASP A 244 0.16 -6.45 -8.21
C ASP A 244 1.37 -5.52 -8.42
N ARG A 245 1.50 -4.90 -9.59
CA ARG A 245 2.60 -3.98 -9.94
C ARG A 245 2.13 -2.72 -10.65
N THR A 246 0.87 -2.37 -10.46
CA THR A 246 0.35 -1.10 -10.99
C THR A 246 0.88 0.06 -10.15
N ALA A 247 1.68 0.94 -10.76
CA ALA A 247 2.29 2.04 -10.04
C ALA A 247 1.24 3.00 -9.50
N SER A 248 1.28 3.24 -8.20
CA SER A 248 0.51 4.30 -7.55
C SER A 248 1.28 5.63 -7.48
N TRP A 249 2.62 5.57 -7.46
CA TRP A 249 3.52 6.71 -7.40
C TRP A 249 4.68 6.56 -8.40
N PRO A 250 5.14 7.65 -9.07
CA PRO A 250 4.47 8.94 -9.15
C PRO A 250 3.29 8.93 -10.14
N ALA A 251 2.20 9.61 -9.80
CA ALA A 251 0.98 9.63 -10.64
C ALA A 251 1.16 10.34 -11.98
N ARG A 252 2.21 11.15 -12.14
CA ARG A 252 2.51 11.88 -13.39
C ARG A 252 3.02 10.99 -14.51
N THR A 253 3.54 9.81 -14.17
CA THR A 253 4.01 8.81 -15.14
C THR A 253 2.90 7.89 -15.61
N SER A 254 3.19 6.97 -16.53
CA SER A 254 2.31 5.85 -16.86
C SER A 254 2.15 4.92 -15.65
N SER A 255 1.02 4.19 -15.58
CA SER A 255 0.79 3.19 -14.52
C SER A 255 1.75 2.01 -14.52
N VAL A 256 2.55 1.87 -15.58
CA VAL A 256 3.63 0.88 -15.66
C VAL A 256 4.98 1.45 -15.22
N ILE A 257 5.11 2.79 -15.11
CA ILE A 257 6.36 3.46 -14.73
C ILE A 257 6.21 4.05 -13.33
N GLY A 258 6.81 3.42 -12.35
CA GLY A 258 6.74 3.87 -10.97
C GLY A 258 6.78 2.71 -9.99
N ALA A 259 6.31 2.96 -8.79
CA ALA A 259 6.20 1.99 -7.71
C ALA A 259 4.76 1.93 -7.19
N GLN A 260 4.29 0.76 -6.84
CA GLN A 260 3.07 0.60 -6.06
C GLN A 260 3.45 0.73 -4.59
N ILE A 261 3.04 1.81 -3.96
CA ILE A 261 3.31 2.11 -2.55
C ILE A 261 2.03 2.37 -1.75
N ASP A 262 0.91 2.58 -2.46
CA ASP A 262 -0.43 2.64 -1.88
C ASP A 262 -1.08 1.26 -1.98
N HIS A 263 -1.56 0.74 -0.84
CA HIS A 263 -2.06 -0.61 -0.74
C HIS A 263 -3.34 -0.69 0.11
N VAL A 264 -4.14 -1.72 -0.15
CA VAL A 264 -5.21 -2.20 0.73
C VAL A 264 -4.89 -3.64 1.06
N LEU A 265 -4.44 -3.87 2.28
CA LEU A 265 -4.07 -5.20 2.77
C LEU A 265 -5.22 -5.78 3.58
N LEU A 266 -5.51 -7.04 3.34
CA LEU A 266 -6.66 -7.78 3.87
C LEU A 266 -6.19 -9.01 4.63
N SER A 267 -6.75 -9.27 5.81
CA SER A 267 -6.46 -10.53 6.50
C SER A 267 -6.95 -11.73 5.68
N SER A 268 -6.09 -12.74 5.57
CA SER A 268 -6.38 -13.97 4.85
C SER A 268 -6.69 -15.09 5.86
N PRO A 269 -7.73 -15.91 5.65
CA PRO A 269 -8.60 -15.99 4.48
C PRO A 269 -9.93 -15.21 4.59
N ASP A 270 -10.01 -14.12 5.35
CA ASP A 270 -11.29 -13.45 5.65
C ASP A 270 -11.90 -12.71 4.46
N PHE A 271 -11.06 -12.29 3.50
CA PHE A 271 -11.50 -11.46 2.38
C PHE A 271 -11.09 -12.04 1.03
N SER A 272 -11.94 -11.81 0.02
CA SER A 272 -11.56 -11.84 -1.40
C SER A 272 -11.59 -10.43 -1.99
N ALA A 273 -10.84 -10.21 -3.08
CA ALA A 273 -10.89 -8.98 -3.87
C ALA A 273 -11.24 -9.33 -5.31
N THR A 274 -12.18 -8.57 -5.91
CA THR A 274 -12.71 -8.83 -7.24
C THR A 274 -12.32 -7.76 -8.27
N ASP A 275 -11.99 -6.55 -7.81
CA ASP A 275 -11.58 -5.45 -8.67
C ASP A 275 -10.63 -4.52 -7.92
N ALA A 276 -9.67 -3.93 -8.66
CA ALA A 276 -8.77 -2.90 -8.16
C ALA A 276 -8.50 -1.86 -9.24
N ARG A 277 -8.69 -0.59 -8.93
CA ARG A 277 -8.53 0.51 -9.87
C ARG A 277 -7.69 1.62 -9.29
N PHE A 278 -6.64 2.01 -10.02
CA PHE A 278 -5.75 3.11 -9.68
C PHE A 278 -6.21 4.37 -10.43
N LEU A 279 -6.73 5.35 -9.69
CA LEU A 279 -7.32 6.56 -10.23
C LEU A 279 -6.33 7.72 -10.18
N ARG A 280 -6.05 8.33 -11.33
CA ARG A 280 -5.23 9.54 -11.38
C ARG A 280 -6.05 10.73 -10.89
N LEU A 281 -5.50 11.44 -9.90
CA LEU A 281 -6.04 12.67 -9.35
C LEU A 281 -5.13 13.85 -9.71
N THR A 282 -5.73 15.03 -9.86
CA THR A 282 -4.96 16.29 -9.95
C THR A 282 -4.66 16.81 -8.55
N GLY A 283 -3.52 17.46 -8.36
CA GLY A 283 -3.13 18.04 -7.08
C GLY A 283 -2.41 17.07 -6.13
N THR A 284 -2.16 15.83 -6.56
CA THR A 284 -1.33 14.86 -5.84
C THR A 284 -0.42 14.12 -6.79
N ASP A 285 0.70 13.63 -6.31
CA ASP A 285 1.61 12.75 -7.02
C ASP A 285 1.31 11.26 -6.77
N HIS A 286 0.22 10.93 -6.05
CA HIS A 286 -0.31 9.59 -5.88
C HIS A 286 -1.56 9.32 -6.72
N ARG A 287 -1.76 8.06 -7.13
CA ARG A 287 -3.04 7.57 -7.60
C ARG A 287 -3.84 7.04 -6.43
N ALA A 288 -5.11 7.41 -6.35
CA ALA A 288 -6.00 6.78 -5.40
C ALA A 288 -6.27 5.33 -5.82
N LEU A 289 -6.32 4.42 -4.84
CA LEU A 289 -6.66 3.02 -5.05
C LEU A 289 -8.09 2.76 -4.59
N VAL A 290 -8.92 2.21 -5.47
CA VAL A 290 -10.27 1.73 -5.16
C VAL A 290 -10.29 0.22 -5.35
N VAL A 291 -10.75 -0.51 -4.34
CA VAL A 291 -10.89 -1.96 -4.39
C VAL A 291 -12.29 -2.40 -4.02
N ASP A 292 -12.80 -3.42 -4.72
CA ASP A 292 -14.03 -4.14 -4.40
C ASP A 292 -13.67 -5.45 -3.73
N ILE A 293 -14.11 -5.61 -2.47
CA ILE A 293 -13.79 -6.75 -1.62
C ILE A 293 -15.05 -7.40 -1.07
N THR A 294 -14.94 -8.67 -0.69
CA THR A 294 -15.99 -9.40 0.00
C THR A 294 -15.44 -9.98 1.29
N LEU A 295 -16.11 -9.69 2.41
CA LEU A 295 -15.90 -10.34 3.69
C LEU A 295 -16.58 -11.70 3.66
N HIS A 296 -15.88 -12.74 4.12
CA HIS A 296 -16.37 -14.11 4.19
C HIS A 296 -16.41 -14.62 5.63
N GLN A 297 -17.30 -15.58 5.88
CA GLN A 297 -17.26 -16.34 7.11
C GLN A 297 -15.99 -17.22 7.13
N ARG A 298 -15.34 -17.31 8.29
CA ARG A 298 -14.28 -18.30 8.45
C ARG A 298 -14.87 -19.69 8.41
N GLY A 299 -14.29 -20.56 7.60
CA GLY A 299 -14.63 -21.98 7.55
C GLY A 299 -14.10 -22.74 8.76
#